data_a150e4a9c3f4c01c7c2df9c877dc8d6c
#
_entry.id   a150e4a9c3f4c01c7c2df9c877dc8d6c
#
_cell.length_a   1.000
_cell.length_b   1.000
_cell.length_c   1.000
_cell.angle_alpha   90.00
_cell.angle_beta   90.00
_cell.angle_gamma   90.00
#
_symmetry.space_group_name_H-M   'P 1'
#
loop_
_entity.id
_entity.type
_entity.pdbx_description
1 polymer ?
#
loop_
_entity_poly.entity_id
_entity_poly.type
_entity_poly.pdbx_seq_one_letter_code
_entity_poly.pdbx_strand_id
1 'polypeptide(L)'
;MDVLKNPVPRLLNKAHHNIDVSKISDGANFVIRTLKSSGYDAFLVGGCVRDLILQNDPNDFDVVTNAKPNEIIKIFGRQSRPIGKRFKLVHVRSKDEVTEVSTFRRMPRRIKSDKNFRKRLKGDNEFGSISEDVFRRDFTINALYFDIDQKVVIDYVGGFYDLTDRKISCIGNPFERFEEDPMRILRAIRFATTLKLSMKNISLAEFSRCGGLLSNLSAARLFYELEKMFLRGSAAVVFNELVGLNLIHFLFPILDRNNMEDPVYKRSLDTIKIALQITDERVKMGQSANLAFLCAVILWSALKIEIQNLRCQITDESLIFDIAAENIISNQIKTIAIPRRVSNIMREIWKIQSVFENPTRRDANRLLQNRRLRAGYNFFVLRSKTEDYLTDTVDWWRKFFVVAKKMNKLPFPESQTYRL
;
A
#
# COMPACT_ATOMS: atom_id res chain seq x y z
N MET A 1 -34.05 7.92 -4.15
CA MET A 1 -33.51 6.64 -3.66
C MET A 1 -33.96 6.48 -2.23
N ASP A 2 -35.08 5.80 -2.01
CA ASP A 2 -35.48 5.35 -0.69
C ASP A 2 -34.60 4.15 -0.30
N VAL A 3 -33.41 4.44 0.24
CA VAL A 3 -32.51 3.41 0.71
C VAL A 3 -32.97 2.96 2.08
N LEU A 4 -33.73 1.82 2.05
CA LEU A 4 -33.77 0.84 3.11
C LEU A 4 -34.03 1.37 4.53
N LYS A 5 -35.28 1.56 4.85
CA LYS A 5 -35.72 1.51 6.24
C LYS A 5 -35.37 0.12 6.78
N ASN A 6 -34.37 0.06 7.65
CA ASN A 6 -33.86 -1.13 8.35
C ASN A 6 -33.52 -2.34 7.47
N PRO A 7 -32.36 -2.38 6.83
CA PRO A 7 -31.92 -3.56 6.11
C PRO A 7 -31.73 -4.73 7.09
N VAL A 8 -32.33 -5.88 6.77
CA VAL A 8 -32.19 -7.10 7.56
C VAL A 8 -30.90 -7.80 7.12
N PRO A 9 -29.96 -8.12 8.03
CA PRO A 9 -28.75 -8.83 7.67
C PRO A 9 -29.01 -10.31 7.41
N ARG A 10 -28.18 -10.89 6.56
CA ARG A 10 -28.05 -12.34 6.47
C ARG A 10 -27.14 -12.82 7.60
N LEU A 11 -27.58 -13.80 8.34
CA LEU A 11 -26.81 -14.44 9.41
C LEU A 11 -26.30 -15.78 8.87
N LEU A 12 -24.99 -15.86 8.70
CA LEU A 12 -24.33 -17.04 8.15
C LEU A 12 -23.65 -17.80 9.31
N ASN A 13 -24.08 -19.02 9.54
CA ASN A 13 -23.54 -19.89 10.59
C ASN A 13 -22.25 -20.58 10.15
N LYS A 14 -21.63 -21.34 11.07
CA LYS A 14 -20.36 -22.04 10.84
C LYS A 14 -20.36 -22.96 9.60
N ALA A 15 -21.50 -23.56 9.26
CA ALA A 15 -21.61 -24.42 8.07
C ALA A 15 -21.42 -23.65 6.74
N HIS A 16 -21.67 -22.35 6.73
CA HIS A 16 -21.48 -21.50 5.55
C HIS A 16 -20.07 -20.92 5.46
N HIS A 17 -19.52 -20.39 6.58
CA HIS A 17 -18.30 -19.57 6.53
C HIS A 17 -17.01 -20.31 6.93
N ASN A 18 -17.10 -21.47 7.59
CA ASN A 18 -15.95 -22.28 8.03
C ASN A 18 -14.84 -21.53 8.80
N ILE A 19 -15.14 -20.40 9.43
CA ILE A 19 -14.16 -19.65 10.21
C ILE A 19 -13.65 -20.51 11.36
N ASP A 20 -12.32 -20.63 11.44
CA ASP A 20 -11.64 -21.22 12.58
C ASP A 20 -11.39 -20.13 13.65
N VAL A 21 -12.14 -20.20 14.74
CA VAL A 21 -12.05 -19.24 15.84
C VAL A 21 -10.70 -19.31 16.59
N SER A 22 -9.95 -20.39 16.46
CA SER A 22 -8.63 -20.53 17.07
C SER A 22 -7.58 -19.61 16.41
N LYS A 23 -7.84 -19.13 15.19
CA LYS A 23 -7.01 -18.17 14.48
C LYS A 23 -7.24 -16.72 14.92
N ILE A 24 -8.25 -16.46 15.74
CA ILE A 24 -8.53 -15.11 16.28
C ILE A 24 -7.54 -14.84 17.41
N SER A 25 -6.85 -13.70 17.34
CA SER A 25 -5.84 -13.36 18.33
C SER A 25 -6.40 -13.21 19.73
N ASP A 26 -5.57 -13.50 20.73
CA ASP A 26 -5.93 -13.33 22.15
C ASP A 26 -6.30 -11.88 22.47
N GLY A 27 -5.61 -10.91 21.84
CA GLY A 27 -5.88 -9.49 22.02
C GLY A 27 -7.27 -9.10 21.53
N ALA A 28 -7.68 -9.55 20.34
CA ALA A 28 -9.01 -9.29 19.80
C ALA A 28 -10.11 -9.97 20.65
N ASN A 29 -9.89 -11.22 21.06
CA ASN A 29 -10.78 -11.93 21.96
C ASN A 29 -10.97 -11.22 23.30
N PHE A 30 -9.87 -10.76 23.92
CA PHE A 30 -9.90 -9.99 25.16
C PHE A 30 -10.73 -8.71 25.00
N VAL A 31 -10.47 -7.95 23.94
CA VAL A 31 -11.16 -6.69 23.67
C VAL A 31 -12.67 -6.89 23.50
N ILE A 32 -13.08 -7.86 22.68
CA ILE A 32 -14.51 -8.13 22.41
C ILE A 32 -15.22 -8.60 23.69
N ARG A 33 -14.64 -9.52 24.43
CA ARG A 33 -15.25 -10.00 25.68
C ARG A 33 -15.38 -8.90 26.71
N THR A 34 -14.37 -8.04 26.87
CA THR A 34 -14.41 -6.92 27.81
C THR A 34 -15.47 -5.89 27.44
N LEU A 35 -15.62 -5.55 26.15
CA LEU A 35 -16.68 -4.65 25.70
C LEU A 35 -18.07 -5.26 25.94
N LYS A 36 -18.28 -6.53 25.60
CA LYS A 36 -19.55 -7.23 25.78
C LYS A 36 -19.92 -7.37 27.27
N SER A 37 -18.97 -7.71 28.13
CA SER A 37 -19.21 -7.77 29.59
C SER A 37 -19.52 -6.41 30.19
N SER A 38 -19.11 -5.33 29.54
CA SER A 38 -19.45 -3.93 29.90
C SER A 38 -20.80 -3.46 29.31
N GLY A 39 -21.56 -4.35 28.65
CA GLY A 39 -22.89 -4.07 28.10
C GLY A 39 -22.89 -3.47 26.70
N TYR A 40 -21.78 -3.54 25.96
CA TYR A 40 -21.69 -3.03 24.60
C TYR A 40 -21.65 -4.16 23.56
N ASP A 41 -22.19 -3.88 22.38
CA ASP A 41 -21.99 -4.76 21.23
C ASP A 41 -20.54 -4.66 20.74
N ALA A 42 -19.94 -5.78 20.34
CA ALA A 42 -18.60 -5.80 19.78
C ALA A 42 -18.43 -6.97 18.79
N PHE A 43 -17.84 -6.65 17.63
CA PHE A 43 -17.66 -7.62 16.54
C PHE A 43 -16.28 -7.44 15.90
N LEU A 44 -15.73 -8.54 15.37
CA LEU A 44 -14.66 -8.43 14.38
C LEU A 44 -15.25 -7.86 13.08
N VAL A 45 -14.44 -7.11 12.30
CA VAL A 45 -14.93 -6.46 11.10
C VAL A 45 -13.86 -6.30 10.01
N GLY A 46 -14.28 -6.31 8.76
CA GLY A 46 -13.45 -5.89 7.64
C GLY A 46 -12.44 -6.94 7.18
N GLY A 47 -11.18 -6.55 7.08
CA GLY A 47 -10.12 -7.39 6.52
C GLY A 47 -9.93 -8.71 7.22
N CYS A 48 -9.93 -8.74 8.54
CA CYS A 48 -9.74 -9.97 9.30
C CYS A 48 -10.89 -10.98 9.09
N VAL A 49 -12.14 -10.52 9.03
CA VAL A 49 -13.30 -11.42 8.78
C VAL A 49 -13.20 -12.01 7.37
N ARG A 50 -12.90 -11.17 6.36
CA ARG A 50 -12.66 -11.63 4.99
C ARG A 50 -11.54 -12.67 4.91
N ASP A 51 -10.41 -12.40 5.54
CA ASP A 51 -9.23 -13.27 5.49
C ASP A 51 -9.50 -14.60 6.21
N LEU A 52 -10.20 -14.57 7.35
CA LEU A 52 -10.66 -15.79 8.04
C LEU A 52 -11.61 -16.64 7.17
N ILE A 53 -12.54 -16.04 6.43
CA ILE A 53 -13.44 -16.74 5.50
C ILE A 53 -12.62 -17.40 4.37
N LEU A 54 -11.59 -16.70 3.87
CA LEU A 54 -10.67 -17.23 2.85
C LEU A 54 -9.65 -18.23 3.40
N GLN A 55 -9.72 -18.58 4.69
CA GLN A 55 -8.77 -19.46 5.40
C GLN A 55 -7.33 -18.91 5.42
N ASN A 56 -7.15 -17.62 5.20
CA ASN A 56 -5.89 -16.92 5.36
C ASN A 56 -5.70 -16.49 6.83
N ASP A 57 -4.45 -16.28 7.25
CA ASP A 57 -4.15 -15.73 8.55
C ASP A 57 -4.20 -14.20 8.50
N PRO A 58 -5.09 -13.53 9.26
CA PRO A 58 -5.17 -12.09 9.29
C PRO A 58 -3.89 -11.47 9.89
N ASN A 59 -3.42 -10.36 9.29
CA ASN A 59 -2.29 -9.62 9.85
C ASN A 59 -2.70 -8.78 11.07
N ASP A 60 -3.90 -8.20 11.02
CA ASP A 60 -4.44 -7.28 12.02
C ASP A 60 -5.89 -7.65 12.30
N PHE A 61 -6.35 -7.46 13.53
CA PHE A 61 -7.74 -7.67 13.93
C PHE A 61 -8.39 -6.33 14.28
N ASP A 62 -9.39 -5.94 13.50
CA ASP A 62 -10.19 -4.75 13.75
C ASP A 62 -11.47 -5.12 14.50
N VAL A 63 -11.73 -4.39 15.59
CA VAL A 63 -12.95 -4.51 16.39
C VAL A 63 -13.82 -3.28 16.19
N VAL A 64 -15.12 -3.51 16.05
CA VAL A 64 -16.11 -2.42 16.00
C VAL A 64 -17.16 -2.62 17.08
N THR A 65 -17.63 -1.51 17.66
CA THR A 65 -18.55 -1.51 18.81
C THR A 65 -19.53 -0.32 18.74
N ASN A 66 -20.64 -0.39 19.50
CA ASN A 66 -21.51 0.76 19.74
C ASN A 66 -20.95 1.67 20.88
N ALA A 67 -19.95 1.23 21.65
CA ALA A 67 -19.27 2.06 22.63
C ALA A 67 -18.58 3.26 21.95
N LYS A 68 -18.76 4.46 22.50
CA LYS A 68 -18.06 5.68 22.02
C LYS A 68 -16.60 5.67 22.47
N PRO A 69 -15.70 6.41 21.79
CA PRO A 69 -14.27 6.41 22.11
C PRO A 69 -13.95 6.71 23.58
N ASN A 70 -14.69 7.64 24.21
CA ASN A 70 -14.48 7.97 25.62
C ASN A 70 -14.94 6.82 26.55
N GLU A 71 -15.95 6.06 26.16
CA GLU A 71 -16.43 4.88 26.91
C GLU A 71 -15.40 3.75 26.79
N ILE A 72 -14.86 3.51 25.59
CA ILE A 72 -13.77 2.55 25.36
C ILE A 72 -12.55 2.90 26.24
N ILE A 73 -12.14 4.19 26.25
CA ILE A 73 -11.02 4.65 27.10
C ILE A 73 -11.33 4.44 28.59
N LYS A 74 -12.57 4.65 29.03
CA LYS A 74 -12.98 4.42 30.41
C LYS A 74 -12.92 2.95 30.82
N ILE A 75 -13.33 2.04 29.89
CA ILE A 75 -13.33 0.59 30.11
C ILE A 75 -11.89 0.04 30.21
N PHE A 76 -11.03 0.41 29.27
CA PHE A 76 -9.68 -0.16 29.17
C PHE A 76 -8.60 0.65 29.91
N GLY A 77 -8.91 1.85 30.38
CA GLY A 77 -8.01 2.69 31.18
C GLY A 77 -6.62 2.86 30.50
N ARG A 78 -5.56 2.55 31.25
CA ARG A 78 -4.17 2.69 30.79
C ARG A 78 -3.78 1.80 29.59
N GLN A 79 -4.56 0.76 29.29
CA GLN A 79 -4.34 -0.13 28.14
C GLN A 79 -4.84 0.51 26.83
N SER A 80 -5.55 1.62 26.90
CA SER A 80 -6.15 2.28 25.75
C SER A 80 -5.48 3.59 25.39
N ARG A 81 -5.35 3.86 24.09
CA ARG A 81 -4.82 5.12 23.56
C ARG A 81 -5.66 5.60 22.37
N PRO A 82 -6.22 6.81 22.42
CA PRO A 82 -6.92 7.39 21.28
C PRO A 82 -5.93 7.71 20.15
N ILE A 83 -6.28 7.35 18.93
CA ILE A 83 -5.50 7.58 17.72
C ILE A 83 -6.31 8.41 16.73
N GLY A 84 -5.64 9.39 16.12
CA GLY A 84 -6.21 10.24 15.10
C GLY A 84 -7.02 11.43 15.66
N LYS A 85 -6.78 12.60 15.08
CA LYS A 85 -7.51 13.84 15.45
C LYS A 85 -8.94 13.85 14.90
N ARG A 86 -9.16 13.23 13.73
CA ARG A 86 -10.45 13.23 13.03
C ARG A 86 -11.29 11.97 13.30
N PHE A 87 -10.64 10.81 13.17
CA PHE A 87 -11.29 9.51 13.41
C PHE A 87 -10.78 9.02 14.75
N LYS A 88 -11.59 9.18 15.78
CA LYS A 88 -11.23 8.74 17.12
C LYS A 88 -11.30 7.21 17.16
N LEU A 89 -10.25 6.57 16.65
CA LEU A 89 -9.99 5.15 16.88
C LEU A 89 -9.34 5.00 18.24
N VAL A 90 -9.52 3.87 18.88
CA VAL A 90 -8.85 3.55 20.12
C VAL A 90 -8.01 2.31 19.92
N HIS A 91 -6.71 2.44 20.09
CA HIS A 91 -5.83 1.29 20.20
C HIS A 91 -5.91 0.74 21.62
N VAL A 92 -6.26 -0.51 21.74
CA VAL A 92 -6.24 -1.24 23.03
C VAL A 92 -5.09 -2.22 23.01
N ARG A 93 -4.21 -2.10 24.00
CA ARG A 93 -3.05 -2.99 24.14
C ARG A 93 -3.38 -4.11 25.10
N SER A 94 -3.21 -5.35 24.66
CA SER A 94 -3.31 -6.56 25.47
C SER A 94 -2.02 -7.35 25.32
N LYS A 95 -1.21 -7.47 26.36
CA LYS A 95 0.13 -8.06 26.34
C LYS A 95 0.98 -7.36 25.24
N ASP A 96 1.42 -8.11 24.22
CA ASP A 96 2.25 -7.62 23.11
C ASP A 96 1.43 -7.25 21.88
N GLU A 97 0.10 -7.40 21.91
CA GLU A 97 -0.79 -7.10 20.79
C GLU A 97 -1.48 -5.74 20.96
N VAL A 98 -1.73 -5.09 19.83
CA VAL A 98 -2.53 -3.87 19.74
C VAL A 98 -3.72 -4.11 18.84
N THR A 99 -4.92 -4.04 19.40
CA THR A 99 -6.19 -4.18 18.67
C THR A 99 -6.74 -2.79 18.38
N GLU A 100 -7.11 -2.53 17.11
CA GLU A 100 -7.80 -1.30 16.73
C GLU A 100 -9.30 -1.44 17.02
N VAL A 101 -9.83 -0.49 17.81
CA VAL A 101 -11.26 -0.47 18.17
C VAL A 101 -11.90 0.79 17.62
N SER A 102 -12.92 0.60 16.78
CA SER A 102 -13.72 1.66 16.19
C SER A 102 -15.17 1.65 16.68
N THR A 103 -15.79 2.83 16.73
CA THR A 103 -17.23 2.92 17.00
C THR A 103 -18.02 2.87 15.70
N PHE A 104 -19.22 2.26 15.70
CA PHE A 104 -20.13 2.33 14.54
C PHE A 104 -20.36 3.76 14.11
N ARG A 105 -20.32 4.02 12.81
CA ARG A 105 -20.49 5.36 12.25
C ARG A 105 -21.55 5.35 11.18
N ARG A 106 -22.20 6.48 10.99
CA ARG A 106 -23.11 6.71 9.87
C ARG A 106 -22.54 7.70 8.86
N MET A 107 -23.08 7.67 7.66
CA MET A 107 -22.82 8.71 6.66
C MET A 107 -23.46 10.02 7.10
N PRO A 108 -22.78 11.16 6.99
CA PRO A 108 -23.43 12.46 7.14
C PRO A 108 -24.59 12.60 6.16
N ARG A 109 -25.71 13.16 6.61
CA ARG A 109 -26.87 13.38 5.75
C ARG A 109 -26.53 14.32 4.58
N ARG A 110 -26.74 13.86 3.36
CA ARG A 110 -26.53 14.65 2.14
C ARG A 110 -27.66 15.67 2.00
N ILE A 111 -27.36 16.95 2.23
CA ILE A 111 -28.28 18.03 1.91
C ILE A 111 -27.96 18.46 0.48
N LYS A 112 -28.93 18.33 -0.45
CA LYS A 112 -28.74 18.57 -1.90
C LYS A 112 -28.17 19.94 -2.26
N SER A 113 -28.32 20.95 -1.41
CA SER A 113 -27.84 22.33 -1.63
C SER A 113 -26.47 22.65 -1.01
N ASP A 114 -25.78 21.67 -0.40
CA ASP A 114 -24.62 21.94 0.42
C ASP A 114 -23.32 21.91 -0.39
N LYS A 115 -22.87 23.08 -0.81
CA LYS A 115 -21.54 23.27 -1.45
C LYS A 115 -20.38 22.81 -0.56
N ASN A 116 -20.56 22.64 0.75
CA ASN A 116 -19.57 22.21 1.72
C ASN A 116 -19.70 20.73 2.11
N PHE A 117 -20.55 19.94 1.45
CA PHE A 117 -20.76 18.52 1.76
C PHE A 117 -19.42 17.73 1.81
N ARG A 118 -18.52 17.95 0.82
CA ARG A 118 -17.17 17.36 0.84
C ARG A 118 -16.35 17.76 2.07
N LYS A 119 -16.56 18.97 2.60
CA LYS A 119 -15.88 19.46 3.81
C LYS A 119 -16.45 18.80 5.06
N ARG A 120 -17.77 18.55 5.10
CA ARG A 120 -18.45 17.81 6.18
C ARG A 120 -18.11 16.32 6.17
N LEU A 121 -18.05 15.64 5.02
CA LEU A 121 -17.56 14.27 4.92
C LEU A 121 -16.16 14.10 5.54
N LYS A 122 -15.36 15.17 5.54
CA LYS A 122 -14.03 15.21 6.18
C LYS A 122 -14.07 15.52 7.68
N GLY A 123 -15.19 15.97 8.25
CA GLY A 123 -15.26 16.55 9.59
C GLY A 123 -16.14 15.83 10.62
N ASP A 124 -17.24 15.24 10.18
CA ASP A 124 -18.25 14.76 11.12
C ASP A 124 -18.13 13.26 11.40
N ASN A 125 -17.73 12.92 12.61
CA ASN A 125 -17.83 11.58 13.16
C ASN A 125 -19.22 11.41 13.78
N GLU A 126 -20.23 11.20 12.95
CA GLU A 126 -21.52 10.82 13.45
C GLU A 126 -21.51 9.31 13.78
N PHE A 127 -21.80 9.00 15.06
CA PHE A 127 -21.97 7.62 15.50
C PHE A 127 -23.33 7.09 15.00
N GLY A 128 -23.37 5.80 14.70
CA GLY A 128 -24.55 5.17 14.12
C GLY A 128 -24.75 3.75 14.61
N SER A 129 -25.65 3.04 13.95
CA SER A 129 -25.89 1.61 14.12
C SER A 129 -24.93 0.78 13.28
N ILE A 130 -24.91 -0.52 13.50
CA ILE A 130 -24.14 -1.47 12.68
C ILE A 130 -24.56 -1.39 11.19
N SER A 131 -25.87 -1.30 10.91
CA SER A 131 -26.36 -1.18 9.55
C SER A 131 -25.88 0.11 8.87
N GLU A 132 -25.85 1.23 9.57
CA GLU A 132 -25.34 2.49 9.02
C GLU A 132 -23.82 2.44 8.79
N ASP A 133 -23.06 1.73 9.64
CA ASP A 133 -21.61 1.55 9.46
C ASP A 133 -21.29 0.73 8.19
N VAL A 134 -22.08 -0.29 7.89
CA VAL A 134 -21.96 -1.08 6.66
C VAL A 134 -22.00 -0.20 5.40
N PHE A 135 -23.02 0.65 5.28
CA PHE A 135 -23.24 1.42 4.04
C PHE A 135 -22.22 2.53 3.81
N ARG A 136 -21.42 2.91 4.80
CA ARG A 136 -20.31 3.85 4.61
C ARG A 136 -19.00 3.19 4.22
N ARG A 137 -18.87 1.85 4.34
CA ARG A 137 -17.66 1.10 3.94
C ARG A 137 -17.47 1.14 2.43
N ASP A 138 -16.29 0.74 1.97
CA ASP A 138 -15.91 0.81 0.57
C ASP A 138 -16.49 -0.34 -0.27
N PHE A 139 -16.17 -1.57 0.10
CA PHE A 139 -16.50 -2.76 -0.67
C PHE A 139 -17.27 -3.77 0.18
N THR A 140 -18.15 -4.54 -0.47
CA THR A 140 -18.97 -5.55 0.18
C THR A 140 -18.16 -6.56 0.97
N ILE A 141 -17.03 -7.02 0.41
CA ILE A 141 -16.11 -7.99 1.04
C ILE A 141 -15.43 -7.47 2.31
N ASN A 142 -15.39 -6.16 2.54
CA ASN A 142 -14.84 -5.51 3.73
C ASN A 142 -15.94 -5.05 4.70
N ALA A 143 -17.20 -5.35 4.43
CA ALA A 143 -18.35 -4.98 5.24
C ALA A 143 -19.00 -6.21 5.91
N LEU A 144 -18.20 -7.20 6.20
CA LEU A 144 -18.57 -8.40 6.95
C LEU A 144 -18.20 -8.23 8.41
N TYR A 145 -19.12 -8.61 9.30
CA TYR A 145 -18.93 -8.58 10.75
C TYR A 145 -18.99 -10.02 11.28
N PHE A 146 -18.24 -10.32 12.30
CA PHE A 146 -18.24 -11.64 12.91
C PHE A 146 -18.49 -11.54 14.40
N ASP A 147 -19.57 -12.18 14.85
CA ASP A 147 -19.85 -12.37 16.27
C ASP A 147 -19.15 -13.63 16.78
N ILE A 148 -18.19 -13.44 17.68
CA ILE A 148 -17.35 -14.55 18.20
C ILE A 148 -18.19 -15.50 19.07
N ASP A 149 -19.15 -14.99 19.87
CA ASP A 149 -19.93 -15.80 20.79
C ASP A 149 -20.98 -16.64 20.07
N GLN A 150 -21.71 -16.01 19.15
CA GLN A 150 -22.71 -16.70 18.32
C GLN A 150 -22.08 -17.49 17.17
N LYS A 151 -20.78 -17.24 16.85
CA LYS A 151 -20.06 -17.81 15.71
C LYS A 151 -20.82 -17.61 14.39
N VAL A 152 -21.27 -16.36 14.16
CA VAL A 152 -22.09 -15.98 13.01
C VAL A 152 -21.42 -14.82 12.27
N VAL A 153 -21.38 -14.92 10.94
CA VAL A 153 -21.06 -13.79 10.06
C VAL A 153 -22.33 -13.01 9.77
N ILE A 154 -22.30 -11.70 9.99
CA ILE A 154 -23.39 -10.77 9.76
C ILE A 154 -23.10 -10.02 8.47
N ASP A 155 -23.94 -10.21 7.45
CA ASP A 155 -23.77 -9.65 6.10
C ASP A 155 -25.03 -8.88 5.66
N TYR A 156 -24.91 -7.56 5.52
CA TYR A 156 -25.98 -6.67 5.07
C TYR A 156 -26.00 -6.43 3.55
N VAL A 157 -24.88 -6.68 2.86
CA VAL A 157 -24.67 -6.20 1.48
C VAL A 157 -24.25 -7.30 0.49
N GLY A 158 -24.24 -8.55 0.93
CA GLY A 158 -23.90 -9.71 0.09
C GLY A 158 -22.40 -9.91 -0.09
N GLY A 159 -21.59 -9.39 0.83
CA GLY A 159 -20.14 -9.47 0.77
C GLY A 159 -19.61 -10.89 0.88
N PHE A 160 -20.30 -11.78 1.60
CA PHE A 160 -19.94 -13.19 1.68
C PHE A 160 -20.04 -13.87 0.30
N TYR A 161 -21.13 -13.65 -0.42
CA TYR A 161 -21.31 -14.24 -1.74
C TYR A 161 -20.37 -13.62 -2.78
N ASP A 162 -20.13 -12.31 -2.72
CA ASP A 162 -19.14 -11.67 -3.58
C ASP A 162 -17.76 -12.30 -3.34
N LEU A 163 -17.41 -12.58 -2.09
CA LEU A 163 -16.12 -13.20 -1.74
C LEU A 163 -16.00 -14.64 -2.23
N THR A 164 -17.05 -15.46 -2.05
CA THR A 164 -17.08 -16.87 -2.51
C THR A 164 -17.08 -16.96 -4.04
N ASP A 165 -17.77 -16.04 -4.71
CA ASP A 165 -17.81 -15.94 -6.18
C ASP A 165 -16.56 -15.29 -6.78
N ARG A 166 -15.56 -14.94 -5.95
CA ARG A 166 -14.35 -14.22 -6.39
C ARG A 166 -14.67 -12.89 -7.07
N LYS A 167 -15.57 -12.10 -6.49
CA LYS A 167 -15.97 -10.79 -6.98
C LYS A 167 -15.68 -9.71 -5.95
N ILE A 168 -15.47 -8.48 -6.44
CA ILE A 168 -15.42 -7.27 -5.62
C ILE A 168 -16.48 -6.29 -6.11
N SER A 169 -17.30 -5.80 -5.18
CA SER A 169 -18.35 -4.82 -5.44
C SER A 169 -18.18 -3.61 -4.54
N CYS A 170 -18.34 -2.44 -5.13
CA CYS A 170 -18.46 -1.19 -4.37
C CYS A 170 -19.85 -1.14 -3.70
N ILE A 171 -19.92 -0.72 -2.45
CA ILE A 171 -21.19 -0.52 -1.74
C ILE A 171 -21.81 0.79 -2.21
N GLY A 172 -22.95 0.71 -2.91
CA GLY A 172 -23.61 1.83 -3.55
C GLY A 172 -23.13 2.08 -4.99
N ASN A 173 -23.36 3.29 -5.49
CA ASN A 173 -22.94 3.67 -6.84
C ASN A 173 -21.43 3.94 -6.89
N PRO A 174 -20.63 3.21 -7.69
CA PRO A 174 -19.18 3.36 -7.72
C PRO A 174 -18.70 4.79 -8.04
N PHE A 175 -19.36 5.46 -9.00
CA PHE A 175 -19.01 6.83 -9.37
C PHE A 175 -19.14 7.79 -8.18
N GLU A 176 -20.30 7.79 -7.49
CA GLU A 176 -20.54 8.64 -6.31
C GLU A 176 -19.54 8.31 -5.19
N ARG A 177 -19.24 7.03 -4.99
CA ARG A 177 -18.31 6.56 -3.95
C ARG A 177 -16.86 6.93 -4.22
N PHE A 178 -16.45 6.96 -5.49
CA PHE A 178 -15.12 7.43 -5.90
C PHE A 178 -15.01 8.95 -5.79
N GLU A 179 -16.09 9.70 -6.09
CA GLU A 179 -16.12 11.15 -5.83
C GLU A 179 -16.03 11.49 -4.34
N GLU A 180 -16.65 10.71 -3.47
CA GLU A 180 -16.57 10.89 -2.01
C GLU A 180 -15.17 10.67 -1.47
N ASP A 181 -14.52 9.57 -1.88
CA ASP A 181 -13.15 9.24 -1.50
C ASP A 181 -12.43 8.55 -2.66
N PRO A 182 -11.64 9.30 -3.45
CA PRO A 182 -10.90 8.75 -4.58
C PRO A 182 -9.89 7.66 -4.22
N MET A 183 -9.50 7.53 -2.94
CA MET A 183 -8.64 6.43 -2.49
C MET A 183 -9.27 5.06 -2.77
N ARG A 184 -10.60 4.97 -2.84
CA ARG A 184 -11.30 3.73 -3.18
C ARG A 184 -10.93 3.19 -4.57
N ILE A 185 -10.51 4.05 -5.51
CA ILE A 185 -10.01 3.65 -6.84
C ILE A 185 -8.78 2.74 -6.67
N LEU A 186 -7.76 3.21 -5.95
CA LEU A 186 -6.53 2.45 -5.71
C LEU A 186 -6.79 1.20 -4.86
N ARG A 187 -7.67 1.30 -3.88
CA ARG A 187 -8.07 0.17 -3.04
C ARG A 187 -8.83 -0.91 -3.84
N ALA A 188 -9.70 -0.52 -4.79
CA ALA A 188 -10.40 -1.46 -5.68
C ALA A 188 -9.39 -2.28 -6.49
N ILE A 189 -8.44 -1.60 -7.13
CA ILE A 189 -7.38 -2.25 -7.91
C ILE A 189 -6.56 -3.17 -7.02
N ARG A 190 -6.10 -2.69 -5.86
CA ARG A 190 -5.30 -3.49 -4.94
C ARG A 190 -6.04 -4.75 -4.46
N PHE A 191 -7.29 -4.64 -4.02
CA PHE A 191 -8.05 -5.80 -3.57
C PHE A 191 -8.36 -6.77 -4.72
N ALA A 192 -8.77 -6.27 -5.89
CA ALA A 192 -9.01 -7.10 -7.05
C ALA A 192 -7.77 -7.92 -7.42
N THR A 193 -6.61 -7.30 -7.48
CA THR A 193 -5.35 -7.97 -7.85
C THR A 193 -4.83 -8.90 -6.75
N THR A 194 -4.74 -8.41 -5.51
CA THR A 194 -4.16 -9.18 -4.39
C THR A 194 -4.99 -10.41 -4.04
N LEU A 195 -6.32 -10.29 -4.08
CA LEU A 195 -7.25 -11.37 -3.75
C LEU A 195 -7.71 -12.15 -4.99
N LYS A 196 -7.24 -11.78 -6.19
CA LYS A 196 -7.65 -12.37 -7.48
C LYS A 196 -9.16 -12.36 -7.66
N LEU A 197 -9.76 -11.18 -7.49
CA LEU A 197 -11.20 -10.95 -7.63
C LEU A 197 -11.51 -10.24 -8.93
N SER A 198 -12.62 -10.58 -9.57
CA SER A 198 -13.19 -9.83 -10.70
C SER A 198 -14.05 -8.66 -10.20
N MET A 199 -14.02 -7.53 -10.91
CA MET A 199 -14.86 -6.39 -10.57
C MET A 199 -16.31 -6.64 -11.05
N LYS A 200 -17.30 -6.49 -10.15
CA LYS A 200 -18.70 -6.81 -10.44
C LYS A 200 -19.49 -5.59 -10.90
N ASN A 201 -19.39 -4.48 -10.16
CA ASN A 201 -20.14 -3.25 -10.44
C ASN A 201 -19.23 -2.03 -10.68
N ILE A 202 -17.92 -2.27 -10.89
CA ILE A 202 -16.93 -1.24 -11.19
C ILE A 202 -16.44 -1.53 -12.61
N SER A 203 -16.65 -0.60 -13.52
CA SER A 203 -16.23 -0.72 -14.92
C SER A 203 -15.06 0.20 -15.26
N LEU A 204 -14.49 0.04 -16.46
CA LEU A 204 -13.46 0.94 -16.97
C LEU A 204 -13.92 2.40 -17.05
N ALA A 205 -15.24 2.62 -17.25
CA ALA A 205 -15.81 3.96 -17.33
C ALA A 205 -15.65 4.73 -16.00
N GLU A 206 -15.85 4.08 -14.85
CA GLU A 206 -15.66 4.71 -13.55
C GLU A 206 -14.17 5.08 -13.33
N PHE A 207 -13.24 4.24 -13.73
CA PHE A 207 -11.81 4.55 -13.63
C PHE A 207 -11.42 5.73 -14.53
N SER A 208 -11.88 5.75 -15.78
CA SER A 208 -11.60 6.84 -16.72
C SER A 208 -12.17 8.17 -16.25
N ARG A 209 -13.41 8.18 -15.72
CA ARG A 209 -14.09 9.40 -15.25
C ARG A 209 -13.55 9.92 -13.93
N CYS A 210 -13.15 9.01 -13.03
CA CYS A 210 -12.78 9.38 -11.66
C CYS A 210 -11.26 9.41 -11.44
N GLY A 211 -10.44 8.89 -12.37
CA GLY A 211 -8.99 8.80 -12.21
C GLY A 211 -8.32 10.15 -11.85
N GLY A 212 -8.73 11.23 -12.51
CA GLY A 212 -8.24 12.58 -12.22
C GLY A 212 -8.46 13.07 -10.79
N LEU A 213 -9.43 12.47 -10.06
CA LEU A 213 -9.68 12.80 -8.65
C LEU A 213 -8.55 12.35 -7.72
N LEU A 214 -7.69 11.44 -8.16
CA LEU A 214 -6.52 11.00 -7.39
C LEU A 214 -5.57 12.17 -7.08
N SER A 215 -5.49 13.16 -7.95
CA SER A 215 -4.70 14.38 -7.72
C SER A 215 -5.19 15.22 -6.53
N ASN A 216 -6.43 15.01 -6.06
CA ASN A 216 -7.00 15.70 -4.91
C ASN A 216 -6.71 15.01 -3.57
N LEU A 217 -6.06 13.85 -3.59
CA LEU A 217 -5.71 13.13 -2.38
C LEU A 217 -4.49 13.75 -1.70
N SER A 218 -4.43 13.63 -0.37
CA SER A 218 -3.21 14.05 0.32
C SER A 218 -2.05 13.10 0.00
N ALA A 219 -0.88 13.67 -0.26
CA ALA A 219 0.34 12.93 -0.58
C ALA A 219 0.70 11.86 0.48
N ALA A 220 0.38 12.11 1.77
CA ALA A 220 0.60 11.15 2.84
C ALA A 220 -0.31 9.91 2.73
N ARG A 221 -1.59 10.09 2.34
CA ARG A 221 -2.51 8.95 2.12
C ARG A 221 -2.06 8.12 0.93
N LEU A 222 -1.61 8.78 -0.15
CA LEU A 222 -1.07 8.08 -1.34
C LEU A 222 0.18 7.28 -0.98
N PHE A 223 1.10 7.82 -0.20
CA PHE A 223 2.29 7.08 0.24
C PHE A 223 1.94 5.81 1.03
N TYR A 224 1.00 5.91 1.97
CA TYR A 224 0.56 4.77 2.77
C TYR A 224 -0.12 3.68 1.94
N GLU A 225 -0.94 4.07 0.95
CA GLU A 225 -1.57 3.09 0.05
C GLU A 225 -0.53 2.48 -0.91
N LEU A 226 0.47 3.24 -1.37
CA LEU A 226 1.57 2.75 -2.18
C LEU A 226 2.37 1.64 -1.46
N GLU A 227 2.65 1.81 -0.16
CA GLU A 227 3.28 0.75 0.64
C GLU A 227 2.46 -0.54 0.63
N LYS A 228 1.13 -0.42 0.78
CA LYS A 228 0.23 -1.58 0.73
C LYS A 228 0.16 -2.23 -0.65
N MET A 229 0.25 -1.45 -1.71
CA MET A 229 0.22 -1.95 -3.09
C MET A 229 1.51 -2.66 -3.48
N PHE A 230 2.68 -2.13 -3.07
CA PHE A 230 3.96 -2.58 -3.59
C PHE A 230 4.78 -3.47 -2.66
N LEU A 231 4.39 -3.61 -1.39
CA LEU A 231 5.15 -4.42 -0.42
C LEU A 231 4.39 -5.64 0.10
N ARG A 232 3.36 -6.11 -0.63
CA ARG A 232 2.51 -7.23 -0.20
C ARG A 232 2.51 -8.43 -1.16
N GLY A 233 3.48 -8.52 -2.09
CA GLY A 233 3.69 -9.68 -2.97
C GLY A 233 2.77 -9.72 -4.20
N SER A 234 2.22 -8.58 -4.60
CA SER A 234 1.41 -8.42 -5.81
C SER A 234 1.72 -7.11 -6.56
N ALA A 235 2.89 -6.54 -6.32
CA ALA A 235 3.29 -5.23 -6.84
C ALA A 235 3.29 -5.16 -8.37
N ALA A 236 3.82 -6.19 -9.02
CA ALA A 236 3.90 -6.24 -10.48
C ALA A 236 2.51 -6.25 -11.14
N VAL A 237 1.56 -7.00 -10.59
CA VAL A 237 0.20 -7.08 -11.13
C VAL A 237 -0.54 -5.75 -10.88
N VAL A 238 -0.43 -5.19 -9.67
CA VAL A 238 -1.02 -3.88 -9.34
C VAL A 238 -0.49 -2.77 -10.25
N PHE A 239 0.83 -2.76 -10.49
CA PHE A 239 1.46 -1.78 -11.38
C PHE A 239 0.95 -1.90 -12.82
N ASN A 240 0.86 -3.12 -13.36
CA ASN A 240 0.35 -3.35 -14.70
C ASN A 240 -1.11 -2.88 -14.85
N GLU A 241 -1.95 -3.12 -13.84
CA GLU A 241 -3.33 -2.63 -13.83
C GLU A 241 -3.38 -1.09 -13.80
N LEU A 242 -2.54 -0.44 -12.98
CA LEU A 242 -2.46 1.02 -12.94
C LEU A 242 -2.01 1.62 -14.27
N VAL A 243 -1.06 0.98 -14.96
CA VAL A 243 -0.61 1.37 -16.31
C VAL A 243 -1.71 1.14 -17.33
N GLY A 244 -2.36 -0.03 -17.32
CA GLY A 244 -3.45 -0.39 -18.25
C GLY A 244 -4.65 0.55 -18.13
N LEU A 245 -5.00 0.94 -16.90
CA LEU A 245 -6.08 1.89 -16.60
C LEU A 245 -5.67 3.37 -16.78
N ASN A 246 -4.44 3.64 -17.19
CA ASN A 246 -3.87 4.99 -17.30
C ASN A 246 -3.97 5.80 -15.97
N LEU A 247 -3.69 5.16 -14.84
CA LEU A 247 -3.76 5.78 -13.51
C LEU A 247 -2.39 6.00 -12.88
N ILE A 248 -1.34 5.35 -13.39
CA ILE A 248 0.00 5.37 -12.79
C ILE A 248 0.61 6.77 -12.75
N HIS A 249 0.33 7.62 -13.75
CA HIS A 249 0.86 8.98 -13.83
C HIS A 249 0.32 9.91 -12.73
N PHE A 250 -0.84 9.60 -12.12
CA PHE A 250 -1.33 10.32 -10.93
C PHE A 250 -0.51 10.01 -9.67
N LEU A 251 0.24 8.91 -9.67
CA LEU A 251 1.17 8.54 -8.59
C LEU A 251 2.60 8.95 -8.92
N PHE A 252 3.01 8.71 -10.16
CA PHE A 252 4.35 9.01 -10.68
C PHE A 252 4.22 9.78 -12.00
N PRO A 253 4.21 11.14 -11.97
CA PRO A 253 4.00 11.96 -13.17
C PRO A 253 4.99 11.69 -14.30
N ILE A 254 6.20 11.21 -13.97
CA ILE A 254 7.19 10.80 -14.96
C ILE A 254 6.73 9.62 -15.85
N LEU A 255 5.77 8.84 -15.36
CA LEU A 255 5.19 7.70 -16.09
C LEU A 255 3.93 8.09 -16.85
N ASP A 256 3.90 9.28 -17.45
CA ASP A 256 2.79 9.71 -18.30
C ASP A 256 2.78 8.95 -19.62
N ARG A 257 1.59 8.47 -20.00
CA ARG A 257 1.34 7.69 -21.22
C ARG A 257 1.69 8.46 -22.52
N ASN A 258 1.69 9.78 -22.48
CA ASN A 258 2.08 10.60 -23.62
C ASN A 258 3.52 10.31 -24.10
N ASN A 259 4.35 9.70 -23.26
CA ASN A 259 5.72 9.30 -23.56
C ASN A 259 5.85 7.83 -24.04
N MET A 260 4.75 7.11 -24.30
CA MET A 260 4.79 5.66 -24.61
C MET A 260 5.62 5.27 -25.82
N GLU A 261 5.78 6.17 -26.79
CA GLU A 261 6.61 5.91 -27.97
C GLU A 261 8.12 6.13 -27.71
N ASP A 262 8.47 6.82 -26.62
CA ASP A 262 9.86 7.06 -26.25
C ASP A 262 10.55 5.72 -25.84
N PRO A 263 11.66 5.33 -26.49
CA PRO A 263 12.43 4.16 -26.09
C PRO A 263 12.96 4.21 -24.66
N VAL A 264 13.23 5.40 -24.11
CA VAL A 264 13.66 5.58 -22.71
C VAL A 264 12.50 5.24 -21.77
N TYR A 265 11.30 5.68 -22.09
CA TYR A 265 10.10 5.36 -21.34
C TYR A 265 9.81 3.85 -21.32
N LYS A 266 9.85 3.19 -22.50
CA LYS A 266 9.65 1.73 -22.61
C LYS A 266 10.65 0.96 -21.76
N ARG A 267 11.93 1.28 -21.85
CA ARG A 267 12.99 0.65 -21.01
C ARG A 267 12.76 0.89 -19.53
N SER A 268 12.33 2.10 -19.15
CA SER A 268 12.00 2.42 -17.75
C SER A 268 10.87 1.52 -17.22
N LEU A 269 9.79 1.35 -17.99
CA LEU A 269 8.69 0.48 -17.59
C LEU A 269 9.13 -0.97 -17.42
N ASP A 270 9.99 -1.47 -18.32
CA ASP A 270 10.48 -2.85 -18.25
C ASP A 270 11.38 -3.04 -17.03
N THR A 271 12.28 -2.09 -16.76
CA THR A 271 13.10 -2.11 -15.54
C THR A 271 12.24 -2.09 -14.27
N ILE A 272 11.21 -1.26 -14.23
CA ILE A 272 10.27 -1.19 -13.11
C ILE A 272 9.52 -2.52 -12.93
N LYS A 273 8.98 -3.10 -14.01
CA LYS A 273 8.27 -4.38 -13.96
C LYS A 273 9.14 -5.49 -13.39
N ILE A 274 10.40 -5.61 -13.87
CA ILE A 274 11.35 -6.60 -13.36
C ILE A 274 11.63 -6.37 -11.86
N ALA A 275 11.83 -5.13 -11.42
CA ALA A 275 12.04 -4.80 -10.01
C ALA A 275 10.87 -5.20 -9.13
N LEU A 276 9.63 -4.97 -9.62
CA LEU A 276 8.40 -5.32 -8.90
C LEU A 276 8.22 -6.84 -8.82
N GLN A 277 8.50 -7.58 -9.90
CA GLN A 277 8.45 -9.05 -9.90
C GLN A 277 9.42 -9.64 -8.88
N ILE A 278 10.67 -9.18 -8.87
CA ILE A 278 11.69 -9.59 -7.88
C ILE A 278 11.24 -9.24 -6.46
N THR A 279 10.62 -8.09 -6.28
CA THR A 279 10.06 -7.67 -4.99
C THR A 279 8.95 -8.63 -4.53
N ASP A 280 8.05 -9.01 -5.42
CA ASP A 280 6.96 -9.95 -5.13
C ASP A 280 7.50 -11.35 -4.76
N GLU A 281 8.52 -11.85 -5.46
CA GLU A 281 9.19 -13.11 -5.13
C GLU A 281 9.85 -13.06 -3.75
N ARG A 282 10.54 -11.97 -3.41
CA ARG A 282 11.13 -11.78 -2.09
C ARG A 282 10.10 -11.79 -0.97
N VAL A 283 8.99 -11.08 -1.16
CA VAL A 283 7.89 -11.05 -0.19
C VAL A 283 7.28 -12.44 -0.01
N LYS A 284 7.06 -13.19 -1.09
CA LYS A 284 6.58 -14.59 -1.03
C LYS A 284 7.53 -15.52 -0.28
N MET A 285 8.84 -15.25 -0.31
CA MET A 285 9.86 -15.98 0.45
C MET A 285 9.99 -15.48 1.91
N GLY A 286 9.11 -14.63 2.40
CA GLY A 286 9.18 -14.03 3.75
C GLY A 286 10.32 -13.01 3.94
N GLN A 287 10.92 -12.53 2.84
CA GLN A 287 12.01 -11.56 2.90
C GLN A 287 11.45 -10.13 2.89
N SER A 288 12.15 -9.23 3.56
CA SER A 288 11.78 -7.80 3.56
C SER A 288 11.92 -7.16 2.18
N ALA A 289 10.94 -6.37 1.79
CA ALA A 289 10.99 -5.48 0.65
C ALA A 289 11.16 -4.03 1.11
N ASN A 290 11.76 -3.18 0.27
CA ASN A 290 12.08 -1.80 0.62
C ASN A 290 11.52 -0.84 -0.41
N LEU A 291 10.56 0.00 0.00
CA LEU A 291 9.95 0.98 -0.89
C LEU A 291 10.95 2.01 -1.42
N ALA A 292 12.01 2.34 -0.65
CA ALA A 292 13.05 3.25 -1.12
C ALA A 292 13.79 2.71 -2.36
N PHE A 293 14.02 1.39 -2.42
CA PHE A 293 14.60 0.75 -3.60
C PHE A 293 13.67 0.88 -4.81
N LEU A 294 12.38 0.58 -4.65
CA LEU A 294 11.40 0.70 -5.73
C LEU A 294 11.24 2.15 -6.20
N CYS A 295 11.17 3.11 -5.29
CA CYS A 295 11.13 4.53 -5.66
C CYS A 295 12.42 4.96 -6.40
N ALA A 296 13.58 4.47 -5.98
CA ALA A 296 14.83 4.75 -6.70
C ALA A 296 14.81 4.19 -8.13
N VAL A 297 14.25 3.00 -8.33
CA VAL A 297 14.08 2.40 -9.67
C VAL A 297 13.10 3.21 -10.52
N ILE A 298 11.91 3.52 -9.97
CA ILE A 298 10.85 4.21 -10.69
C ILE A 298 11.29 5.60 -11.17
N LEU A 299 12.02 6.33 -10.33
CA LEU A 299 12.44 7.72 -10.62
C LEU A 299 13.80 7.82 -11.32
N TRP A 300 14.45 6.69 -11.64
CA TRP A 300 15.80 6.69 -12.22
C TRP A 300 15.89 7.37 -13.58
N SER A 301 14.94 7.10 -14.48
CA SER A 301 14.94 7.72 -15.81
C SER A 301 14.77 9.24 -15.73
N ALA A 302 13.90 9.71 -14.84
CA ALA A 302 13.74 11.13 -14.57
C ALA A 302 15.05 11.76 -14.09
N LEU A 303 15.74 11.10 -13.15
CA LEU A 303 17.04 11.57 -12.66
C LEU A 303 18.08 11.64 -13.78
N LYS A 304 18.16 10.63 -14.65
CA LYS A 304 19.10 10.65 -15.80
C LYS A 304 18.82 11.81 -16.77
N ILE A 305 17.55 12.03 -17.08
CA ILE A 305 17.14 13.16 -17.96
C ILE A 305 17.52 14.49 -17.31
N GLU A 306 17.24 14.67 -16.02
CA GLU A 306 17.54 15.90 -15.30
C GLU A 306 19.05 16.17 -15.23
N ILE A 307 19.86 15.13 -14.99
CA ILE A 307 21.33 15.23 -15.04
C ILE A 307 21.80 15.67 -16.42
N GLN A 308 21.24 15.12 -17.52
CA GLN A 308 21.60 15.51 -18.87
C GLN A 308 21.26 16.98 -19.14
N ASN A 309 20.11 17.45 -18.70
CA ASN A 309 19.67 18.84 -18.85
C ASN A 309 20.60 19.83 -18.12
N LEU A 310 21.02 19.45 -16.89
CA LEU A 310 21.89 20.30 -16.09
C LEU A 310 23.33 20.35 -16.59
N ARG A 311 23.83 19.32 -17.27
CA ARG A 311 25.18 19.30 -17.89
C ARG A 311 25.37 20.39 -18.94
N CYS A 312 24.32 20.91 -19.55
CA CYS A 312 24.39 22.05 -20.45
C CYS A 312 24.70 23.39 -19.75
N GLN A 313 24.57 23.43 -18.41
CA GLN A 313 24.64 24.65 -17.61
C GLN A 313 25.72 24.60 -16.51
N ILE A 314 26.05 23.41 -16.03
CA ILE A 314 26.94 23.18 -14.88
C ILE A 314 27.99 22.15 -15.29
N THR A 315 29.24 22.35 -14.85
CA THR A 315 30.35 21.43 -15.14
C THR A 315 30.70 20.48 -13.98
N ASP A 316 30.33 20.85 -12.75
CA ASP A 316 30.59 20.01 -11.56
C ASP A 316 29.58 18.87 -11.47
N GLU A 317 30.02 17.65 -11.79
CA GLU A 317 29.20 16.42 -11.78
C GLU A 317 28.58 16.13 -10.40
N SER A 318 29.28 16.45 -9.29
CA SER A 318 28.73 16.23 -7.95
C SER A 318 27.56 17.20 -7.66
N LEU A 319 27.74 18.46 -8.05
CA LEU A 319 26.71 19.49 -7.91
C LEU A 319 25.50 19.21 -8.83
N ILE A 320 25.75 18.78 -10.07
CA ILE A 320 24.71 18.34 -11.01
C ILE A 320 23.86 17.24 -10.39
N PHE A 321 24.51 16.19 -9.84
CA PHE A 321 23.80 15.07 -9.22
C PHE A 321 22.94 15.54 -8.02
N ASP A 322 23.52 16.35 -7.13
CA ASP A 322 22.80 16.78 -5.92
C ASP A 322 21.57 17.67 -6.28
N ILE A 323 21.70 18.57 -7.27
CA ILE A 323 20.60 19.40 -7.77
C ILE A 323 19.54 18.51 -8.46
N ALA A 324 19.95 17.64 -9.36
CA ALA A 324 19.02 16.75 -10.07
C ALA A 324 18.22 15.87 -9.11
N ALA A 325 18.91 15.24 -8.14
CA ALA A 325 18.25 14.41 -7.14
C ALA A 325 17.27 15.22 -6.27
N GLU A 326 17.63 16.46 -5.88
CA GLU A 326 16.73 17.35 -5.15
C GLU A 326 15.49 17.69 -5.98
N ASN A 327 15.66 18.10 -7.23
CA ASN A 327 14.58 18.49 -8.12
C ASN A 327 13.57 17.34 -8.32
N ILE A 328 14.08 16.13 -8.61
CA ILE A 328 13.23 14.94 -8.82
C ILE A 328 12.48 14.58 -7.54
N ILE A 329 13.15 14.53 -6.40
CA ILE A 329 12.52 14.17 -5.13
C ILE A 329 11.49 15.24 -4.72
N SER A 330 11.83 16.53 -4.81
CA SER A 330 10.95 17.63 -4.44
C SER A 330 9.68 17.67 -5.30
N ASN A 331 9.81 17.37 -6.60
CA ASN A 331 8.66 17.26 -7.49
C ASN A 331 7.77 16.06 -7.14
N GLN A 332 8.37 14.90 -6.88
CA GLN A 332 7.62 13.69 -6.53
C GLN A 332 6.91 13.81 -5.18
N ILE A 333 7.49 14.50 -4.20
CA ILE A 333 6.89 14.72 -2.86
C ILE A 333 5.57 15.51 -2.95
N LYS A 334 5.40 16.37 -3.95
CA LYS A 334 4.13 17.10 -4.18
C LYS A 334 2.97 16.13 -4.42
N THR A 335 3.25 14.99 -5.06
CA THR A 335 2.26 13.95 -5.37
C THR A 335 2.20 12.88 -4.28
N ILE A 336 3.33 12.33 -3.88
CA ILE A 336 3.43 11.27 -2.85
C ILE A 336 4.42 11.73 -1.79
N ALA A 337 3.99 11.85 -0.54
CA ALA A 337 4.81 12.31 0.57
C ALA A 337 5.90 11.29 0.97
N ILE A 338 6.95 11.20 0.16
CA ILE A 338 8.09 10.32 0.44
C ILE A 338 8.82 10.83 1.70
N PRO A 339 8.89 10.03 2.79
CA PRO A 339 9.60 10.45 4.00
C PRO A 339 11.10 10.66 3.76
N ARG A 340 11.72 11.58 4.50
CA ARG A 340 13.18 11.85 4.39
C ARG A 340 14.04 10.59 4.53
N ARG A 341 13.67 9.66 5.41
CA ARG A 341 14.37 8.37 5.55
C ARG A 341 14.40 7.56 4.24
N VAL A 342 13.32 7.62 3.46
CA VAL A 342 13.18 6.93 2.18
C VAL A 342 13.97 7.66 1.10
N SER A 343 13.80 8.98 0.97
CA SER A 343 14.51 9.77 -0.05
C SER A 343 16.04 9.79 0.16
N ASN A 344 16.52 9.75 1.40
CA ASN A 344 17.96 9.61 1.68
C ASN A 344 18.51 8.28 1.17
N ILE A 345 17.78 7.17 1.38
CA ILE A 345 18.19 5.86 0.86
C ILE A 345 18.21 5.87 -0.67
N MET A 346 17.20 6.50 -1.31
CA MET A 346 17.18 6.65 -2.78
C MET A 346 18.42 7.38 -3.29
N ARG A 347 18.76 8.54 -2.70
CA ARG A 347 19.97 9.30 -3.05
C ARG A 347 21.25 8.48 -2.90
N GLU A 348 21.38 7.75 -1.79
CA GLU A 348 22.53 6.88 -1.55
C GLU A 348 22.65 5.77 -2.61
N ILE A 349 21.52 5.16 -3.03
CA ILE A 349 21.51 4.15 -4.09
C ILE A 349 21.87 4.76 -5.45
N TRP A 350 21.35 5.93 -5.78
CA TRP A 350 21.65 6.63 -7.03
C TRP A 350 23.10 7.08 -7.11
N LYS A 351 23.64 7.68 -6.03
CA LYS A 351 24.99 8.23 -6.00
C LYS A 351 26.08 7.22 -6.31
N ILE A 352 25.89 5.96 -5.91
CA ILE A 352 26.86 4.90 -6.14
C ILE A 352 26.74 4.23 -7.51
N GLN A 353 25.75 4.60 -8.34
CA GLN A 353 25.58 4.02 -9.68
C GLN A 353 26.75 4.39 -10.62
N SER A 354 27.25 5.61 -10.53
CA SER A 354 28.42 6.04 -11.33
C SER A 354 29.66 5.19 -11.08
N VAL A 355 29.88 4.76 -9.83
CA VAL A 355 30.99 3.86 -9.47
C VAL A 355 30.76 2.46 -10.02
N PHE A 356 29.50 1.99 -10.05
CA PHE A 356 29.19 0.70 -10.65
C PHE A 356 29.36 0.71 -12.17
N GLU A 357 29.02 1.81 -12.84
CA GLU A 357 29.15 1.96 -14.29
C GLU A 357 30.60 2.07 -14.73
N ASN A 358 31.46 2.77 -13.98
CA ASN A 358 32.87 3.03 -14.32
C ASN A 358 33.78 2.62 -13.16
N PRO A 359 33.94 1.30 -12.90
CA PRO A 359 34.66 0.86 -11.72
C PRO A 359 36.17 1.04 -11.84
N THR A 360 36.79 1.64 -10.79
CA THR A 360 38.21 1.51 -10.53
C THR A 360 38.41 0.58 -9.33
N ARG A 361 39.58 -0.11 -9.28
CA ARG A 361 39.87 -0.97 -8.11
C ARG A 361 39.84 -0.20 -6.79
N ARG A 362 40.29 1.08 -6.81
CA ARG A 362 40.29 1.95 -5.64
C ARG A 362 38.87 2.24 -5.16
N ASP A 363 37.97 2.66 -6.06
CA ASP A 363 36.61 3.03 -5.72
C ASP A 363 35.78 1.79 -5.37
N ALA A 364 36.00 0.67 -6.03
CA ALA A 364 35.40 -0.60 -5.68
C ALA A 364 35.74 -1.07 -4.27
N ASN A 365 37.02 -0.97 -3.86
CA ASN A 365 37.46 -1.29 -2.49
C ASN A 365 36.81 -0.34 -1.46
N ARG A 366 36.69 0.95 -1.78
CA ARG A 366 36.01 1.94 -0.93
C ARG A 366 34.50 1.63 -0.81
N LEU A 367 33.92 1.18 -1.90
CA LEU A 367 32.50 0.83 -1.96
C LEU A 367 32.14 -0.40 -1.11
N LEU A 368 33.08 -1.34 -0.86
CA LEU A 368 32.87 -2.49 0.02
C LEU A 368 32.42 -2.10 1.45
N GLN A 369 32.75 -0.92 1.91
CA GLN A 369 32.36 -0.41 3.23
C GLN A 369 31.04 0.37 3.20
N ASN A 370 30.43 0.54 2.02
CA ASN A 370 29.21 1.32 1.90
C ASN A 370 28.00 0.50 2.34
N ARG A 371 27.24 1.03 3.28
CA ARG A 371 25.99 0.39 3.79
C ARG A 371 24.92 0.12 2.70
N ARG A 372 25.01 0.79 1.55
CA ARG A 372 24.11 0.60 0.42
C ARG A 372 24.70 -0.24 -0.70
N LEU A 373 25.89 -0.79 -0.52
CA LEU A 373 26.55 -1.60 -1.52
C LEU A 373 25.60 -2.64 -2.15
N ARG A 374 24.93 -3.42 -1.31
CA ARG A 374 24.00 -4.47 -1.78
C ARG A 374 22.83 -3.91 -2.57
N ALA A 375 22.16 -2.87 -2.06
CA ALA A 375 21.02 -2.26 -2.74
C ALA A 375 21.45 -1.59 -4.06
N GLY A 376 22.60 -0.90 -4.06
CA GLY A 376 23.13 -0.27 -5.26
C GLY A 376 23.59 -1.29 -6.31
N TYR A 377 24.22 -2.39 -5.91
CA TYR A 377 24.61 -3.47 -6.82
C TYR A 377 23.38 -4.17 -7.41
N ASN A 378 22.38 -4.48 -6.59
CA ASN A 378 21.12 -5.05 -7.08
C ASN A 378 20.45 -4.12 -8.09
N PHE A 379 20.47 -2.82 -7.85
CA PHE A 379 19.93 -1.86 -8.81
C PHE A 379 20.76 -1.82 -10.10
N PHE A 380 22.08 -1.84 -10.00
CA PHE A 380 22.97 -1.89 -11.14
C PHE A 380 22.76 -3.14 -12.02
N VAL A 381 22.67 -4.34 -11.39
CA VAL A 381 22.37 -5.60 -12.10
C VAL A 381 20.95 -5.58 -12.68
N LEU A 382 19.99 -4.97 -12.01
CA LEU A 382 18.65 -4.79 -12.56
C LEU A 382 18.67 -3.96 -13.86
N ARG A 383 19.41 -2.87 -13.86
CA ARG A 383 19.58 -1.99 -15.03
C ARG A 383 20.24 -2.71 -16.20
N SER A 384 21.22 -3.58 -15.95
CA SER A 384 21.89 -4.34 -17.01
C SER A 384 20.96 -5.31 -17.76
N LYS A 385 19.77 -5.60 -17.25
CA LYS A 385 18.75 -6.40 -17.97
C LYS A 385 18.03 -5.61 -19.08
N THR A 386 18.15 -4.29 -19.08
CA THR A 386 17.50 -3.38 -20.04
C THR A 386 18.47 -2.37 -20.65
N GLU A 387 19.71 -2.32 -20.15
CA GLU A 387 20.80 -1.44 -20.60
C GLU A 387 22.01 -2.31 -20.96
N ASP A 388 22.06 -2.84 -22.19
CA ASP A 388 23.04 -3.87 -22.63
C ASP A 388 24.51 -3.45 -22.44
N TYR A 389 24.81 -2.15 -22.53
CA TYR A 389 26.17 -1.63 -22.35
C TYR A 389 26.74 -1.85 -20.94
N LEU A 390 25.91 -2.23 -19.98
CA LEU A 390 26.33 -2.52 -18.61
C LEU A 390 26.80 -3.96 -18.39
N THR A 391 26.58 -4.85 -19.35
CA THR A 391 26.78 -6.30 -19.18
C THR A 391 28.23 -6.64 -18.82
N ASP A 392 29.22 -6.11 -19.56
CA ASP A 392 30.63 -6.35 -19.30
C ASP A 392 31.07 -5.84 -17.92
N THR A 393 30.49 -4.71 -17.51
CA THR A 393 30.79 -4.12 -16.22
C THR A 393 30.18 -4.94 -15.07
N VAL A 394 29.01 -5.55 -15.27
CA VAL A 394 28.45 -6.50 -14.29
C VAL A 394 29.37 -7.70 -14.11
N ASP A 395 29.94 -8.24 -15.18
CA ASP A 395 30.88 -9.37 -15.11
C ASP A 395 32.19 -8.98 -14.42
N TRP A 396 32.66 -7.75 -14.64
CA TRP A 396 33.79 -7.22 -13.89
C TRP A 396 33.51 -7.22 -12.37
N TRP A 397 32.34 -6.72 -11.94
CA TRP A 397 31.93 -6.69 -10.54
C TRP A 397 31.77 -8.09 -9.95
N ARG A 398 31.22 -9.05 -10.70
CA ARG A 398 31.14 -10.45 -10.27
C ARG A 398 32.53 -11.01 -9.95
N LYS A 399 33.50 -10.82 -10.84
CA LYS A 399 34.88 -11.24 -10.65
C LYS A 399 35.50 -10.53 -9.44
N PHE A 400 35.26 -9.24 -9.30
CA PHE A 400 35.76 -8.46 -8.16
C PHE A 400 35.22 -8.98 -6.82
N PHE A 401 33.94 -9.27 -6.72
CA PHE A 401 33.34 -9.79 -5.49
C PHE A 401 33.84 -11.19 -5.12
N VAL A 402 34.11 -12.06 -6.10
CA VAL A 402 34.76 -13.36 -5.86
C VAL A 402 36.15 -13.17 -5.20
N VAL A 403 36.93 -12.23 -5.69
CA VAL A 403 38.27 -11.91 -5.10
C VAL A 403 38.10 -11.30 -3.70
N ALA A 404 37.22 -10.32 -3.55
CA ALA A 404 36.95 -9.67 -2.25
C ALA A 404 36.47 -10.68 -1.19
N LYS A 405 35.72 -11.67 -1.59
CA LYS A 405 35.27 -12.77 -0.71
C LYS A 405 36.47 -13.61 -0.23
N LYS A 406 37.35 -14.03 -1.13
CA LYS A 406 38.56 -14.80 -0.77
C LYS A 406 39.40 -14.04 0.23
N MET A 407 39.33 -12.71 0.24
CA MET A 407 40.05 -11.83 1.17
C MET A 407 39.26 -11.51 2.46
N ASN A 408 38.12 -12.13 2.70
CA ASN A 408 37.18 -11.83 3.82
C ASN A 408 36.75 -10.34 3.92
N LYS A 409 36.66 -9.66 2.78
CA LYS A 409 36.31 -8.23 2.72
C LYS A 409 34.83 -7.97 2.35
N LEU A 410 34.07 -9.02 2.04
CA LEU A 410 32.63 -8.85 1.71
C LEU A 410 31.79 -8.68 2.98
N PRO A 411 30.98 -7.61 3.06
CA PRO A 411 30.17 -7.33 4.25
C PRO A 411 28.87 -8.16 4.35
N PHE A 412 28.61 -9.09 3.41
CA PHE A 412 27.38 -9.91 3.39
C PHE A 412 27.63 -11.30 2.78
N PRO A 413 26.85 -12.35 3.16
CA PRO A 413 27.00 -13.69 2.64
C PRO A 413 26.59 -13.81 1.16
N GLU A 414 27.23 -14.73 0.43
CA GLU A 414 27.08 -14.96 -1.02
C GLU A 414 25.64 -15.28 -1.45
N SER A 415 24.92 -16.04 -0.63
CA SER A 415 23.50 -16.37 -0.89
C SER A 415 22.58 -15.15 -1.04
N GLN A 416 23.07 -13.97 -0.66
CA GLN A 416 22.35 -12.72 -0.71
C GLN A 416 22.81 -11.77 -1.84
N THR A 417 23.95 -12.05 -2.52
CA THR A 417 24.54 -11.19 -3.54
C THR A 417 24.05 -11.51 -4.96
N TYR A 418 23.67 -12.76 -5.23
CA TYR A 418 23.43 -13.27 -6.60
C TYR A 418 21.97 -13.66 -6.88
N ARG A 419 21.01 -13.34 -6.01
CA ARG A 419 19.59 -13.63 -6.28
C ARG A 419 18.90 -12.40 -6.89
N LEU A 420 19.22 -12.12 -8.14
CA LEU A 420 18.43 -11.33 -9.10
C LEU A 420 18.27 -12.12 -10.39
#